data_6268773742a90aaf68e64f024a3351ba
#
_entry.id   6268773742a90aaf68e64f024a3351ba
#
_cell.length_a   1.000
_cell.length_b   1.000
_cell.length_c   1.000
_cell.angle_alpha   90.00
_cell.angle_beta   90.00
_cell.angle_gamma   90.00
#
_symmetry.space_group_name_H-M   'P 1'
#
loop_
_entity.id
_entity.type
_entity.pdbx_description
1 polymer ?
#
loop_
_entity_poly.entity_id
_entity_poly.type
_entity_poly.pdbx_seq_one_letter_code
_entity_poly.pdbx_strand_id
1 'polypeptide(L)'
;MAVVLAVDAGTTGVRALAVDESGSPVLSSYRELTQHYPRPGWVEHDADEIWRGVQHVLSTVSAQLADRNEPVAAIGMTNQRETAVAWDRGTGRPLHRALVWQDRRTAGRCDALRDAGYLPLVRERTGLVLDPYFSATKFEWLLTEGGVERSPELTLGTVDSWVLWNLTGGPVGGVHATDPSNASRT
;
A
#
# COMPACT_ATOMS: atom_id res chain seq x y z
N MET A 1 14.68 -12.11 24.80
CA MET A 1 14.25 -10.69 24.79
C MET A 1 13.08 -10.58 23.83
N ALA A 2 12.13 -9.68 24.08
CA ALA A 2 11.05 -9.44 23.13
C ALA A 2 11.55 -8.59 21.96
N VAL A 3 11.07 -8.86 20.74
CA VAL A 3 11.45 -8.11 19.55
C VAL A 3 10.22 -7.44 18.92
N VAL A 4 10.43 -6.36 18.18
CA VAL A 4 9.43 -5.75 17.31
C VAL A 4 9.76 -6.12 15.87
N LEU A 5 8.74 -6.54 15.10
CA LEU A 5 8.88 -6.72 13.66
C LEU A 5 8.53 -5.41 12.95
N ALA A 6 9.44 -4.87 12.17
CA ALA A 6 9.20 -3.75 11.27
C ALA A 6 9.03 -4.29 9.85
N VAL A 7 7.85 -4.07 9.26
CA VAL A 7 7.55 -4.43 7.86
C VAL A 7 7.63 -3.18 7.00
N ASP A 8 8.41 -3.24 5.92
CA ASP A 8 8.45 -2.21 4.88
C ASP A 8 7.90 -2.81 3.56
N ALA A 9 6.67 -2.44 3.22
CA ALA A 9 6.06 -2.77 1.94
C ALA A 9 6.44 -1.71 0.89
N GLY A 10 7.71 -1.73 0.47
CA GLY A 10 8.32 -0.74 -0.42
C GLY A 10 7.96 -0.92 -1.89
N THR A 11 8.52 -0.05 -2.74
CA THR A 11 8.26 -0.06 -4.19
C THR A 11 8.95 -1.23 -4.89
N THR A 12 10.19 -1.53 -4.54
CA THR A 12 10.98 -2.58 -5.20
C THR A 12 10.87 -3.94 -4.52
N GLY A 13 10.33 -3.98 -3.31
CA GLY A 13 10.20 -5.22 -2.55
C GLY A 13 9.65 -4.98 -1.16
N VAL A 14 9.38 -6.09 -0.49
CA VAL A 14 8.92 -6.12 0.90
C VAL A 14 10.05 -6.61 1.79
N ARG A 15 10.23 -5.97 2.93
CA ARG A 15 11.23 -6.34 3.93
C ARG A 15 10.58 -6.50 5.31
N ALA A 16 11.01 -7.49 6.07
CA ALA A 16 10.79 -7.54 7.51
C ALA A 16 12.14 -7.46 8.24
N LEU A 17 12.17 -6.65 9.31
CA LEU A 17 13.28 -6.54 10.25
C LEU A 17 12.78 -6.93 11.64
N ALA A 18 13.49 -7.80 12.33
CA ALA A 18 13.33 -7.97 13.77
C ALA A 18 14.29 -7.01 14.48
N VAL A 19 13.75 -6.18 15.35
CA VAL A 19 14.51 -5.15 16.08
C VAL A 19 14.41 -5.46 17.57
N ASP A 20 15.55 -5.49 18.25
CA ASP A 20 15.62 -5.74 19.68
C ASP A 20 15.33 -4.49 20.53
N GLU A 21 15.38 -4.63 21.85
CA GLU A 21 15.11 -3.54 22.81
C GLU A 21 16.15 -2.39 22.73
N SER A 22 17.32 -2.63 22.13
CA SER A 22 18.33 -1.60 21.90
C SER A 22 18.09 -0.79 20.61
N GLY A 23 17.10 -1.19 19.79
CA GLY A 23 16.85 -0.63 18.47
C GLY A 23 17.74 -1.23 17.37
N SER A 24 18.47 -2.32 17.68
CA SER A 24 19.34 -2.98 16.71
C SER A 24 18.61 -4.05 15.90
N PRO A 25 18.79 -4.10 14.56
CA PRO A 25 18.25 -5.17 13.75
C PRO A 25 18.99 -6.48 14.00
N VAL A 26 18.26 -7.52 14.41
CA VAL A 26 18.83 -8.86 14.74
C VAL A 26 18.56 -9.91 13.67
N LEU A 27 17.51 -9.73 12.87
CA LEU A 27 17.15 -10.58 11.73
C LEU A 27 16.52 -9.76 10.63
N SER A 28 16.63 -10.23 9.39
CA SER A 28 15.91 -9.62 8.26
C SER A 28 15.55 -10.64 7.20
N SER A 29 14.45 -10.38 6.50
CA SER A 29 14.06 -11.08 5.28
C SER A 29 13.61 -10.06 4.25
N TYR A 30 13.91 -10.29 2.96
CA TYR A 30 13.53 -9.43 1.86
C TYR A 30 12.99 -10.26 0.70
N ARG A 31 11.96 -9.74 0.03
CA ARG A 31 11.41 -10.30 -1.20
C ARG A 31 11.16 -9.19 -2.21
N GLU A 32 11.71 -9.36 -3.39
CA GLU A 32 11.51 -8.48 -4.53
C GLU A 32 10.07 -8.52 -5.04
N LEU A 33 9.58 -7.38 -5.59
CA LEU A 33 8.27 -7.25 -6.24
C LEU A 33 8.46 -7.00 -7.75
N THR A 34 7.61 -7.63 -8.55
CA THR A 34 7.57 -7.43 -9.99
C THR A 34 7.00 -6.05 -10.33
N GLN A 35 7.75 -5.28 -11.12
CA GLN A 35 7.29 -4.01 -11.66
C GLN A 35 6.63 -4.25 -13.03
N HIS A 36 5.42 -3.74 -13.23
CA HIS A 36 4.70 -3.86 -14.50
C HIS A 36 4.61 -2.48 -15.18
N TYR A 37 5.00 -2.42 -16.44
CA TYR A 37 5.00 -1.20 -17.26
C TYR A 37 4.13 -1.42 -18.52
N PRO A 38 2.78 -1.45 -18.40
CA PRO A 38 1.91 -1.82 -19.52
C PRO A 38 1.93 -0.80 -20.67
N ARG A 39 2.24 0.48 -20.39
CA ARG A 39 2.38 1.57 -21.37
C ARG A 39 3.43 2.57 -20.89
N PRO A 40 3.97 3.44 -21.74
CA PRO A 40 4.83 4.54 -21.32
C PRO A 40 4.19 5.41 -20.22
N GLY A 41 4.88 5.58 -19.10
CA GLY A 41 4.39 6.35 -17.95
C GLY A 41 3.41 5.60 -17.03
N TRP A 42 3.05 4.36 -17.33
CA TRP A 42 2.21 3.51 -16.48
C TRP A 42 3.08 2.60 -15.64
N VAL A 43 2.79 2.54 -14.34
CA VAL A 43 3.51 1.68 -13.40
C VAL A 43 2.51 0.99 -12.50
N GLU A 44 2.56 -0.34 -12.48
CA GLU A 44 1.60 -1.16 -11.74
C GLU A 44 2.29 -2.25 -10.91
N HIS A 45 1.67 -2.60 -9.79
CA HIS A 45 2.01 -3.78 -9.00
C HIS A 45 0.84 -4.75 -8.93
N ASP A 46 1.15 -6.03 -8.73
CA ASP A 46 0.18 -7.02 -8.31
C ASP A 46 -0.02 -6.91 -6.78
N ALA A 47 -1.23 -6.51 -6.34
CA ALA A 47 -1.53 -6.35 -4.93
C ALA A 47 -1.45 -7.68 -4.14
N ASP A 48 -1.78 -8.81 -4.79
CA ASP A 48 -1.61 -10.14 -4.21
C ASP A 48 -0.13 -10.50 -4.06
N GLU A 49 0.74 -10.05 -4.98
CA GLU A 49 2.18 -10.26 -4.84
C GLU A 49 2.74 -9.47 -3.65
N ILE A 50 2.28 -8.23 -3.44
CA ILE A 50 2.63 -7.46 -2.25
C ILE A 50 2.23 -8.23 -0.98
N TRP A 51 0.99 -8.72 -0.90
CA TRP A 51 0.52 -9.50 0.25
C TRP A 51 1.32 -10.79 0.45
N ARG A 52 1.54 -11.59 -0.60
CA ARG A 52 2.39 -12.78 -0.53
C ARG A 52 3.83 -12.45 -0.10
N GLY A 53 4.35 -11.29 -0.50
CA GLY A 53 5.63 -10.77 -0.05
C GLY A 53 5.66 -10.53 1.45
N VAL A 54 4.66 -9.84 1.98
CA VAL A 54 4.50 -9.59 3.44
C VAL A 54 4.41 -10.88 4.22
N GLN A 55 3.56 -11.82 3.78
CA GLN A 55 3.45 -13.15 4.42
C GLN A 55 4.79 -13.89 4.45
N HIS A 56 5.50 -13.89 3.33
CA HIS A 56 6.79 -14.58 3.22
C HIS A 56 7.83 -14.01 4.19
N VAL A 57 8.04 -12.68 4.18
CA VAL A 57 9.08 -12.08 5.02
C VAL A 57 8.74 -12.18 6.51
N LEU A 58 7.45 -12.04 6.88
CA LEU A 58 7.01 -12.22 8.26
C LEU A 58 7.17 -13.67 8.73
N SER A 59 6.72 -14.65 7.94
CA SER A 59 6.86 -16.08 8.31
C SER A 59 8.32 -16.49 8.44
N THR A 60 9.18 -16.01 7.52
CA THR A 60 10.63 -16.32 7.56
C THR A 60 11.27 -15.79 8.83
N VAL A 61 11.05 -14.53 9.17
CA VAL A 61 11.64 -13.93 10.38
C VAL A 61 11.04 -14.53 11.65
N SER A 62 9.71 -14.77 11.68
CA SER A 62 9.03 -15.36 12.83
C SER A 62 9.50 -16.79 13.12
N ALA A 63 9.77 -17.61 12.10
CA ALA A 63 10.32 -18.95 12.29
C ALA A 63 11.71 -18.90 12.93
N GLN A 64 12.60 -18.02 12.46
CA GLN A 64 13.95 -17.84 13.03
C GLN A 64 13.91 -17.32 14.48
N LEU A 65 12.93 -16.46 14.82
CA LEU A 65 12.74 -15.98 16.20
C LEU A 65 12.23 -17.10 17.12
N ALA A 66 11.33 -17.94 16.61
CA ALA A 66 10.84 -19.11 17.36
C ALA A 66 11.98 -20.08 17.72
N ASP A 67 12.89 -20.35 16.78
CA ASP A 67 14.10 -21.18 17.03
C ASP A 67 15.03 -20.59 18.11
N ARG A 68 14.98 -19.27 18.31
CA ARG A 68 15.75 -18.55 19.33
C ARG A 68 14.98 -18.35 20.65
N ASN A 69 13.72 -18.79 20.73
CA ASN A 69 12.81 -18.48 21.84
C ASN A 69 12.64 -16.97 22.10
N GLU A 70 12.64 -16.15 21.03
CA GLU A 70 12.48 -14.70 21.10
C GLU A 70 11.04 -14.31 20.70
N PRO A 71 10.18 -13.90 21.65
CA PRO A 71 8.80 -13.58 21.36
C PRO A 71 8.66 -12.25 20.60
N VAL A 72 7.73 -12.20 19.66
CA VAL A 72 7.35 -10.97 18.97
C VAL A 72 6.36 -10.19 19.84
N ALA A 73 6.71 -8.96 20.20
CA ALA A 73 5.89 -8.08 21.03
C ALA A 73 4.88 -7.29 20.19
N ALA A 74 5.28 -6.85 18.99
CA ALA A 74 4.45 -6.04 18.10
C ALA A 74 4.94 -6.11 16.66
N ILE A 75 4.08 -5.70 15.73
CA ILE A 75 4.41 -5.45 14.32
C ILE A 75 4.16 -3.98 14.02
N GLY A 76 5.20 -3.28 13.55
CA GLY A 76 5.09 -1.95 12.94
C GLY A 76 5.17 -2.05 11.43
N MET A 77 4.45 -1.19 10.72
CA MET A 77 4.43 -1.22 9.27
C MET A 77 4.71 0.15 8.65
N THR A 78 5.51 0.16 7.59
CA THR A 78 5.65 1.27 6.65
C THR A 78 5.46 0.75 5.22
N ASN A 79 5.22 1.65 4.27
CA ASN A 79 4.87 1.27 2.90
C ASN A 79 5.23 2.34 1.88
N GLN A 80 5.22 1.95 0.61
CA GLN A 80 5.14 2.88 -0.52
C GLN A 80 3.78 3.62 -0.43
N ARG A 81 3.81 4.90 -0.09
CA ARG A 81 2.60 5.73 -0.01
C ARG A 81 2.03 6.01 -1.40
N GLU A 82 0.82 6.55 -1.46
CA GLU A 82 0.11 7.01 -2.67
C GLU A 82 -0.21 5.91 -3.70
N THR A 83 0.31 4.70 -3.56
CA THR A 83 -0.04 3.58 -4.43
C THR A 83 -1.46 3.14 -4.15
N ALA A 84 -2.33 3.26 -5.17
CA ALA A 84 -3.77 3.04 -5.06
C ALA A 84 -4.12 1.56 -5.30
N VAL A 85 -4.88 0.97 -4.40
CA VAL A 85 -5.37 -0.41 -4.45
C VAL A 85 -6.90 -0.41 -4.41
N ALA A 86 -7.53 -1.24 -5.25
CA ALA A 86 -8.96 -1.52 -5.23
C ALA A 86 -9.17 -3.02 -5.04
N TRP A 87 -10.01 -3.40 -4.08
CA TRP A 87 -10.33 -4.81 -3.85
C TRP A 87 -11.79 -5.01 -3.44
N ASP A 88 -12.25 -6.22 -3.63
CA ASP A 88 -13.54 -6.68 -3.13
C ASP A 88 -13.37 -7.23 -1.70
N ARG A 89 -14.00 -6.59 -0.72
CA ARG A 89 -13.83 -6.97 0.68
C ARG A 89 -14.53 -8.26 1.05
N GLY A 90 -15.53 -8.69 0.28
CA GLY A 90 -16.24 -9.95 0.51
C GLY A 90 -15.40 -11.16 0.07
N THR A 91 -14.62 -11.02 -1.00
CA THR A 91 -13.79 -12.10 -1.57
C THR A 91 -12.30 -11.96 -1.28
N GLY A 92 -11.84 -10.77 -0.96
CA GLY A 92 -10.42 -10.45 -0.80
C GLY A 92 -9.65 -10.32 -2.12
N ARG A 93 -10.33 -10.26 -3.26
CA ARG A 93 -9.67 -10.19 -4.57
C ARG A 93 -9.38 -8.75 -4.97
N PRO A 94 -8.15 -8.42 -5.38
CA PRO A 94 -7.87 -7.17 -6.08
C PRO A 94 -8.71 -7.08 -7.36
N LEU A 95 -9.33 -5.92 -7.58
CA LEU A 95 -10.18 -5.66 -8.74
C LEU A 95 -9.41 -5.08 -9.94
N HIS A 96 -8.23 -4.57 -9.67
CA HIS A 96 -7.28 -4.07 -10.66
C HIS A 96 -5.86 -4.21 -10.09
N ARG A 97 -4.83 -4.13 -10.91
CA ARG A 97 -3.46 -3.96 -10.43
C ARG A 97 -3.35 -2.64 -9.66
N ALA A 98 -2.54 -2.62 -8.61
CA ALA A 98 -2.28 -1.40 -7.85
C ALA A 98 -1.58 -0.36 -8.73
N LEU A 99 -2.09 0.88 -8.72
CA LEU A 99 -1.48 2.00 -9.46
C LEU A 99 -0.40 2.63 -8.59
N VAL A 100 0.85 2.43 -9.00
CA VAL A 100 2.02 2.86 -8.21
C VAL A 100 2.12 4.39 -8.15
N TRP A 101 2.70 4.93 -7.10
CA TRP A 101 2.93 6.37 -6.91
C TRP A 101 3.67 7.05 -8.10
N GLN A 102 4.50 6.30 -8.81
CA GLN A 102 5.24 6.74 -10.01
C GLN A 102 4.36 6.83 -11.28
N ASP A 103 3.16 6.26 -11.24
CA ASP A 103 2.26 6.19 -12.40
C ASP A 103 1.79 7.59 -12.84
N ARG A 104 1.86 7.85 -14.14
CA ARG A 104 1.54 9.16 -14.73
C ARG A 104 0.26 9.17 -15.57
N ARG A 105 -0.53 8.05 -15.57
CA ARG A 105 -1.74 7.94 -16.42
C ARG A 105 -2.79 9.03 -16.16
N THR A 106 -2.84 9.57 -14.96
CA THR A 106 -3.80 10.60 -14.55
C THR A 106 -3.26 12.03 -14.71
N ALA A 107 -2.11 12.23 -15.40
CA ALA A 107 -1.52 13.55 -15.58
C ALA A 107 -2.49 14.52 -16.29
N GLY A 108 -3.15 14.07 -17.37
CA GLY A 108 -4.14 14.89 -18.08
C GLY A 108 -5.35 15.29 -17.21
N ARG A 109 -5.76 14.41 -16.27
CA ARG A 109 -6.80 14.77 -15.30
C ARG A 109 -6.33 15.84 -14.32
N CYS A 110 -5.10 15.76 -13.86
CA CYS A 110 -4.50 16.79 -12.99
C CYS A 110 -4.39 18.14 -13.71
N ASP A 111 -4.03 18.13 -14.99
CA ASP A 111 -3.99 19.35 -15.82
C ASP A 111 -5.38 19.94 -15.98
N ALA A 112 -6.40 19.14 -16.32
CA ALA A 112 -7.80 19.60 -16.41
C ALA A 112 -8.32 20.21 -15.09
N LEU A 113 -7.99 19.63 -13.95
CA LEU A 113 -8.35 20.18 -12.63
C LEU A 113 -7.62 21.51 -12.35
N ARG A 114 -6.38 21.64 -12.78
CA ARG A 114 -5.61 22.88 -12.66
C ARG A 114 -6.20 23.98 -13.52
N ASP A 115 -6.52 23.67 -14.77
CA ASP A 115 -7.13 24.62 -15.72
C ASP A 115 -8.54 25.05 -15.26
N ALA A 116 -9.27 24.17 -14.58
CA ALA A 116 -10.55 24.49 -13.95
C ALA A 116 -10.42 25.30 -12.64
N GLY A 117 -9.21 25.66 -12.22
CA GLY A 117 -8.97 26.54 -11.08
C GLY A 117 -8.99 25.88 -9.70
N TYR A 118 -8.93 24.54 -9.61
CA TYR A 118 -8.99 23.84 -8.32
C TYR A 118 -7.67 23.86 -7.51
N LEU A 119 -6.53 24.25 -8.10
CA LEU A 119 -5.24 24.22 -7.41
C LEU A 119 -5.20 25.05 -6.11
N PRO A 120 -5.74 26.28 -6.02
CA PRO A 120 -5.77 27.04 -4.77
C PRO A 120 -6.51 26.31 -3.65
N LEU A 121 -7.69 25.75 -3.97
CA LEU A 121 -8.49 24.99 -3.00
C LEU A 121 -7.75 23.74 -2.51
N VAL A 122 -7.12 22.98 -3.40
CA VAL A 122 -6.35 21.79 -3.02
C VAL A 122 -5.19 22.18 -2.10
N ARG A 123 -4.44 23.23 -2.43
CA ARG A 123 -3.35 23.72 -1.58
C ARG A 123 -3.83 24.17 -0.20
N GLU A 124 -4.92 24.92 -0.15
CA GLU A 124 -5.49 25.40 1.12
C GLU A 124 -5.89 24.24 2.04
N ARG A 125 -6.53 23.20 1.47
CA ARG A 125 -7.11 22.09 2.24
C ARG A 125 -6.12 21.01 2.62
N THR A 126 -5.10 20.78 1.79
CA THR A 126 -4.22 19.61 1.91
C THR A 126 -2.74 19.94 1.99
N GLY A 127 -2.33 21.15 1.60
CA GLY A 127 -0.92 21.50 1.39
C GLY A 127 -0.30 20.87 0.14
N LEU A 128 -1.07 20.05 -0.62
CA LEU A 128 -0.57 19.33 -1.79
C LEU A 128 -0.76 20.16 -3.08
N VAL A 129 -0.18 19.63 -4.17
CA VAL A 129 -0.41 20.12 -5.53
C VAL A 129 -1.26 19.12 -6.31
N LEU A 130 -1.81 19.55 -7.47
CA LEU A 130 -2.47 18.64 -8.41
C LEU A 130 -1.39 17.91 -9.22
N ASP A 131 -1.08 16.68 -8.83
CA ASP A 131 -0.09 15.83 -9.49
C ASP A 131 -0.56 14.36 -9.46
N PRO A 132 -0.35 13.58 -10.54
CA PRO A 132 -0.67 12.15 -10.58
C PRO A 132 0.10 11.31 -9.54
N TYR A 133 1.09 11.87 -8.88
CA TYR A 133 1.76 11.27 -7.75
C TYR A 133 0.76 10.87 -6.65
N PHE A 134 -0.21 11.74 -6.33
CA PHE A 134 -1.19 11.55 -5.25
C PHE A 134 -2.33 10.60 -5.62
N SER A 135 -3.00 10.01 -4.61
CA SER A 135 -3.90 8.87 -4.79
C SER A 135 -5.26 9.24 -5.41
N ALA A 136 -5.78 10.45 -5.16
CA ALA A 136 -7.16 10.81 -5.51
C ALA A 136 -7.51 10.58 -6.99
N THR A 137 -6.69 11.07 -7.91
CA THR A 137 -6.94 10.89 -9.35
C THR A 137 -6.74 9.46 -9.81
N LYS A 138 -5.91 8.65 -9.12
CA LYS A 138 -5.78 7.22 -9.38
C LYS A 138 -7.04 6.45 -8.97
N PHE A 139 -7.64 6.77 -7.82
CA PHE A 139 -8.94 6.21 -7.41
C PHE A 139 -10.05 6.61 -8.40
N GLU A 140 -10.09 7.88 -8.83
CA GLU A 140 -11.03 8.32 -9.86
C GLU A 140 -10.86 7.49 -11.13
N TRP A 141 -9.63 7.33 -11.62
CA TRP A 141 -9.32 6.57 -12.82
C TRP A 141 -9.74 5.10 -12.71
N LEU A 142 -9.47 4.44 -11.57
CA LEU A 142 -9.90 3.06 -11.33
C LEU A 142 -11.43 2.89 -11.53
N LEU A 143 -12.20 3.89 -11.09
CA LEU A 143 -13.68 3.89 -11.12
C LEU A 143 -14.29 4.35 -12.43
N THR A 144 -13.52 5.00 -13.30
CA THR A 144 -14.03 5.58 -14.58
C THR A 144 -13.46 4.87 -15.80
N GLU A 145 -12.16 4.60 -15.82
CA GLU A 145 -11.44 4.04 -16.97
C GLU A 145 -10.82 2.67 -16.65
N GLY A 146 -10.54 2.40 -15.38
CA GLY A 146 -9.89 1.16 -14.91
C GLY A 146 -10.82 -0.05 -14.85
N GLY A 147 -12.11 0.11 -15.16
CA GLY A 147 -13.09 -0.98 -15.18
C GLY A 147 -13.47 -1.52 -13.80
N VAL A 148 -13.15 -0.79 -12.73
CA VAL A 148 -13.55 -1.16 -11.37
C VAL A 148 -15.00 -0.75 -11.13
N GLU A 149 -15.89 -1.72 -11.05
CA GLU A 149 -17.33 -1.47 -10.81
C GLU A 149 -17.59 -1.05 -9.37
N ARG A 150 -18.50 -0.07 -9.20
CA ARG A 150 -18.97 0.35 -7.87
C ARG A 150 -19.92 -0.69 -7.32
N SER A 151 -19.60 -1.23 -6.17
CA SER A 151 -20.43 -2.19 -5.44
C SER A 151 -20.36 -1.93 -3.93
N PRO A 152 -21.27 -2.49 -3.13
CA PRO A 152 -21.19 -2.42 -1.66
C PRO A 152 -19.91 -3.03 -1.08
N GLU A 153 -19.29 -3.95 -1.82
CA GLU A 153 -18.08 -4.66 -1.40
C GLU A 153 -16.79 -3.99 -1.90
N LEU A 154 -16.92 -2.98 -2.77
CA LEU A 154 -15.76 -2.23 -3.24
C LEU A 154 -15.06 -1.52 -2.09
N THR A 155 -13.77 -1.74 -1.98
CA THR A 155 -12.89 -1.07 -1.03
C THR A 155 -11.73 -0.43 -1.78
N LEU A 156 -11.43 0.82 -1.45
CA LEU A 156 -10.29 1.57 -1.97
C LEU A 156 -9.35 1.91 -0.82
N GLY A 157 -8.07 1.84 -1.05
CA GLY A 157 -7.07 2.21 -0.06
C GLY A 157 -5.68 2.29 -0.65
N THR A 158 -4.72 2.67 0.16
CA THR A 158 -3.31 2.57 -0.17
C THR A 158 -2.72 1.25 0.34
N VAL A 159 -1.44 1.01 0.09
CA VAL A 159 -0.80 -0.29 0.41
C VAL A 159 -0.88 -0.61 1.90
N ASP A 160 -0.80 0.40 2.79
CA ASP A 160 -1.01 0.23 4.22
C ASP A 160 -2.37 -0.39 4.55
N SER A 161 -3.45 0.17 3.99
CA SER A 161 -4.81 -0.32 4.19
C SER A 161 -4.98 -1.75 3.66
N TRP A 162 -4.42 -2.06 2.48
CA TRP A 162 -4.44 -3.39 1.89
C TRP A 162 -3.73 -4.42 2.76
N VAL A 163 -2.51 -4.10 3.22
CA VAL A 163 -1.71 -4.99 4.06
C VAL A 163 -2.35 -5.17 5.44
N LEU A 164 -2.79 -4.07 6.09
CA LEU A 164 -3.46 -4.13 7.38
C LEU A 164 -4.73 -4.98 7.32
N TRP A 165 -5.57 -4.75 6.30
CA TRP A 165 -6.80 -5.50 6.11
C TRP A 165 -6.53 -7.00 6.00
N ASN A 166 -5.54 -7.41 5.22
CA ASN A 166 -5.13 -8.81 5.09
C ASN A 166 -4.54 -9.38 6.39
N LEU A 167 -3.67 -8.65 7.09
CA LEU A 167 -3.06 -9.08 8.36
C LEU A 167 -4.10 -9.29 9.46
N THR A 168 -5.19 -8.57 9.42
CA THR A 168 -6.24 -8.60 10.46
C THR A 168 -7.40 -9.54 10.14
N GLY A 169 -7.32 -10.31 9.05
CA GLY A 169 -8.29 -11.38 8.74
C GLY A 169 -8.92 -11.31 7.34
N GLY A 170 -8.64 -10.27 6.55
CA GLY A 170 -9.16 -10.15 5.19
C GLY A 170 -10.70 -10.23 5.13
N PRO A 171 -11.28 -11.12 4.29
CA PRO A 171 -12.73 -11.26 4.17
C PRO A 171 -13.44 -11.67 5.48
N VAL A 172 -12.69 -12.20 6.45
CA VAL A 172 -13.25 -12.71 7.73
C VAL A 172 -12.94 -11.72 8.85
N GLY A 173 -13.34 -10.45 8.67
CA GLY A 173 -13.22 -9.41 9.71
C GLY A 173 -12.01 -8.51 9.62
N GLY A 174 -11.36 -8.43 8.46
CA GLY A 174 -10.25 -7.52 8.22
C GLY A 174 -10.58 -6.05 8.51
N VAL A 175 -9.65 -5.36 9.16
CA VAL A 175 -9.79 -3.94 9.52
C VAL A 175 -9.38 -3.08 8.34
N HIS A 176 -10.31 -2.28 7.80
CA HIS A 176 -10.03 -1.27 6.80
C HIS A 176 -9.72 0.06 7.50
N ALA A 177 -8.44 0.38 7.60
CA ALA A 177 -7.97 1.62 8.22
C ALA A 177 -6.69 2.12 7.51
N THR A 178 -6.36 3.36 7.76
CA THR A 178 -5.13 4.02 7.30
C THR A 178 -4.61 4.92 8.41
N ASP A 179 -3.40 5.43 8.27
CA ASP A 179 -2.82 6.40 9.17
C ASP A 179 -2.78 7.82 8.55
N PRO A 180 -2.52 8.88 9.36
CA PRO A 180 -2.43 10.25 8.85
C PRO A 180 -1.33 10.46 7.80
N SER A 181 -0.23 9.68 7.83
CA SER A 181 0.87 9.86 6.87
C SER A 181 0.51 9.32 5.47
N ASN A 182 -0.38 8.33 5.39
CA ASN A 182 -0.95 7.82 4.14
C ASN A 182 -2.18 8.64 3.73
N ALA A 183 -3.13 8.88 4.63
CA ALA A 183 -4.37 9.61 4.33
C ALA A 183 -4.12 11.04 3.85
N SER A 184 -3.11 11.73 4.38
CA SER A 184 -2.75 13.10 3.98
C SER A 184 -2.21 13.21 2.54
N ARG A 185 -1.97 12.09 1.86
CA ARG A 185 -1.41 12.03 0.51
C ARG A 185 -2.43 11.66 -0.57
N THR A 186 -3.69 11.72 -0.23
CA THR A 186 -4.80 11.39 -1.16
C THR A 186 -5.27 12.60 -1.96
#